data_f6d2c2e826bf87e98404929c28b3846f
#
_entry.id   f6d2c2e826bf87e98404929c28b3846f
#
_cell.length_a   1.000
_cell.length_b   1.000
_cell.length_c   1.000
_cell.angle_alpha   90.00
_cell.angle_beta   90.00
_cell.angle_gamma   90.00
#
_symmetry.space_group_name_H-M   'P 1'
#
loop_
_entity.id
_entity.type
_entity.pdbx_description
1 polymer ?
#
loop_
_entity_poly.entity_id
_entity_poly.type
_entity_poly.pdbx_seq_one_letter_code
_entity_poly.pdbx_strand_id
1 'polypeptide(L)'
;MFAPFIAHAADRFPRLGGILIGSPQNYWDPAYQKKIAKLDVAILTVYPRWGSSQRTDMIKTVQQIKALNPNTRIFLYVIAESLKKPVSPAWADLEQKVDQQKWWLYQTGSGPSLVLSDFGNDTYVMNVTSYAPTDSNGVRWNTWFAKYVSDEFAKPNPLIDGFFTDNVFWKPRRDGDWNRDGKIDSQNDKTVQTWYRQGYADYYKVLKQNMPGKMQIANAADWGDPAAVAPEYQGMVNGGVMEGILGKSYSVERTSGGWQAMMARYRKTMAMFAAPKLGFFNQSGSPTDYQSLRYGLASCLLDDGYFAFDDTAKGYSGVEWFDEFDADLGAATSQPSTSAWQKGVYRRDFEKGIAIVNPKGNGAQTVTLEGDFYLIKGTQAPTVNTGAMVRTVTLKDRDGLILLRKTPAKRPNPPGGITPVSR
;
A
#
# COMPACT_ATOMS: atom_id res chain seq x y z
N MET A 1 -22.00 29.75 -9.39
CA MET A 1 -22.31 28.94 -8.18
C MET A 1 -21.07 28.18 -7.82
N PHE A 2 -20.25 28.67 -6.87
CA PHE A 2 -19.00 28.01 -6.46
C PHE A 2 -19.38 26.86 -5.53
N ALA A 3 -19.03 25.63 -5.90
CA ALA A 3 -19.12 24.49 -5.00
C ALA A 3 -18.18 24.75 -3.81
N PRO A 4 -18.59 24.47 -2.56
CA PRO A 4 -17.70 24.62 -1.42
C PRO A 4 -16.54 23.63 -1.58
N PHE A 5 -15.32 24.12 -1.46
CA PHE A 5 -14.12 23.29 -1.28
C PHE A 5 -14.32 22.49 0.01
N ILE A 6 -14.69 21.22 -0.12
CA ILE A 6 -14.65 20.28 1.00
C ILE A 6 -13.16 20.07 1.27
N ALA A 7 -12.65 20.71 2.31
CA ALA A 7 -11.31 20.44 2.83
C ALA A 7 -11.24 18.92 3.10
N HIS A 8 -10.44 18.23 2.30
CA HIS A 8 -10.23 16.80 2.46
C HIS A 8 -9.61 16.57 3.84
N ALA A 9 -10.03 15.49 4.51
CA ALA A 9 -9.40 14.96 5.73
C ALA A 9 -7.91 14.56 5.54
N ALA A 10 -7.30 14.98 4.44
CA ALA A 10 -5.96 14.64 3.97
C ALA A 10 -4.82 15.20 4.82
N ASP A 11 -5.09 16.12 5.74
CA ASP A 11 -4.03 16.83 6.46
C ASP A 11 -3.89 16.41 7.94
N ARG A 12 -4.53 15.33 8.36
CA ARG A 12 -4.44 14.85 9.74
C ARG A 12 -3.55 13.64 9.84
N PHE A 13 -2.73 13.58 10.91
CA PHE A 13 -1.86 12.46 11.24
C PHE A 13 -2.25 11.81 12.59
N PRO A 14 -1.97 10.51 12.76
CA PRO A 14 -1.39 9.59 11.81
C PRO A 14 -2.34 9.28 10.65
N ARG A 15 -1.78 9.02 9.46
CA ARG A 15 -2.52 8.51 8.30
C ARG A 15 -2.38 7.00 8.28
N LEU A 16 -3.49 6.29 8.20
CA LEU A 16 -3.55 4.85 8.34
C LEU A 16 -4.01 4.17 7.05
N GLY A 17 -3.29 3.14 6.65
CA GLY A 17 -3.64 2.29 5.53
C GLY A 17 -3.79 0.83 5.94
N GLY A 18 -4.46 0.05 5.10
CA GLY A 18 -4.55 -1.40 5.29
C GLY A 18 -4.52 -2.14 3.97
N ILE A 19 -3.75 -3.24 3.94
CA ILE A 19 -3.76 -4.21 2.85
C ILE A 19 -4.59 -5.39 3.36
N LEU A 20 -5.78 -5.54 2.82
CA LEU A 20 -6.81 -6.43 3.36
C LEU A 20 -7.26 -7.43 2.29
N ILE A 21 -6.29 -8.21 1.79
CA ILE A 21 -6.47 -9.14 0.66
C ILE A 21 -6.63 -10.60 1.10
N GLY A 22 -7.05 -10.81 2.35
CA GLY A 22 -7.36 -12.14 2.88
C GLY A 22 -8.64 -12.73 2.30
N SER A 23 -9.29 -13.62 3.08
CA SER A 23 -10.51 -14.29 2.62
C SER A 23 -11.64 -13.30 2.34
N PRO A 24 -12.30 -13.35 1.16
CA PRO A 24 -13.45 -12.50 0.83
C PRO A 24 -14.59 -12.56 1.84
N GLN A 25 -14.79 -13.70 2.49
CA GLN A 25 -15.86 -13.90 3.48
C GLN A 25 -15.73 -12.94 4.68
N ASN A 26 -14.53 -12.48 5.00
CA ASN A 26 -14.32 -11.51 6.08
C ASN A 26 -15.04 -10.18 5.80
N TYR A 27 -15.20 -9.79 4.53
CA TYR A 27 -15.84 -8.52 4.17
C TYR A 27 -17.34 -8.49 4.44
N TRP A 28 -17.98 -9.64 4.65
CA TRP A 28 -19.41 -9.72 4.97
C TRP A 28 -19.70 -9.49 6.44
N ASP A 29 -18.66 -9.55 7.30
CA ASP A 29 -18.78 -9.24 8.71
C ASP A 29 -18.90 -7.72 8.94
N PRO A 30 -20.04 -7.22 9.49
CA PRO A 30 -20.18 -5.81 9.82
C PRO A 30 -19.14 -5.28 10.82
N ALA A 31 -18.65 -6.13 11.70
CA ALA A 31 -17.59 -5.74 12.64
C ALA A 31 -16.26 -5.50 11.91
N TYR A 32 -15.96 -6.32 10.92
CA TYR A 32 -14.78 -6.13 10.06
C TYR A 32 -14.92 -4.87 9.19
N GLN A 33 -16.10 -4.63 8.61
CA GLN A 33 -16.38 -3.40 7.84
C GLN A 33 -16.19 -2.14 8.70
N LYS A 34 -16.61 -2.16 9.97
CA LYS A 34 -16.36 -1.05 10.92
C LYS A 34 -14.87 -0.82 11.17
N LYS A 35 -14.07 -1.88 11.22
CA LYS A 35 -12.61 -1.76 11.34
C LYS A 35 -12.00 -1.15 10.08
N ILE A 36 -12.41 -1.59 8.89
CA ILE A 36 -11.97 -1.03 7.62
C ILE A 36 -12.31 0.46 7.53
N ALA A 37 -13.52 0.84 7.92
CA ALA A 37 -13.99 2.22 7.91
C ALA A 37 -13.21 3.18 8.85
N LYS A 38 -12.36 2.67 9.74
CA LYS A 38 -11.44 3.48 10.54
C LYS A 38 -10.17 3.89 9.79
N LEU A 39 -9.85 3.20 8.70
CA LEU A 39 -8.66 3.48 7.89
C LEU A 39 -8.91 4.66 6.95
N ASP A 40 -7.85 5.40 6.62
CA ASP A 40 -7.90 6.44 5.59
C ASP A 40 -7.86 5.82 4.18
N VAL A 41 -7.12 4.71 4.02
CA VAL A 41 -6.99 3.97 2.77
C VAL A 41 -7.06 2.46 3.02
N ALA A 42 -7.92 1.76 2.28
CA ALA A 42 -8.05 0.30 2.35
C ALA A 42 -7.87 -0.32 0.95
N ILE A 43 -7.01 -1.32 0.85
CA ILE A 43 -6.84 -2.15 -0.34
C ILE A 43 -7.59 -3.46 -0.09
N LEU A 44 -8.62 -3.71 -0.87
CA LEU A 44 -9.48 -4.90 -0.76
C LEU A 44 -9.22 -5.83 -1.94
N THR A 45 -9.38 -7.13 -1.69
CA THR A 45 -9.24 -8.11 -2.78
C THR A 45 -10.38 -8.00 -3.80
N VAL A 46 -10.07 -8.32 -5.04
CA VAL A 46 -11.04 -8.54 -6.12
C VAL A 46 -10.99 -10.02 -6.51
N TYR A 47 -11.41 -10.89 -5.61
CA TYR A 47 -11.51 -12.29 -5.98
C TYR A 47 -12.83 -12.56 -6.72
N PRO A 48 -12.80 -13.47 -7.71
CA PRO A 48 -14.00 -13.90 -8.39
C PRO A 48 -14.92 -14.78 -7.52
N ARG A 49 -14.85 -14.71 -6.21
CA ARG A 49 -15.58 -15.55 -5.26
C ARG A 49 -16.23 -14.76 -4.13
N TRP A 50 -16.75 -13.61 -4.43
CA TRP A 50 -17.55 -12.86 -3.48
C TRP A 50 -19.01 -13.30 -3.57
N GLY A 51 -19.30 -14.54 -3.11
CA GLY A 51 -20.64 -15.11 -3.14
C GLY A 51 -21.07 -15.62 -4.52
N SER A 52 -22.35 -15.97 -4.64
CA SER A 52 -22.96 -16.41 -5.90
C SER A 52 -23.11 -15.29 -6.93
N SER A 53 -23.10 -14.05 -6.46
CA SER A 53 -23.16 -12.82 -7.24
C SER A 53 -22.00 -11.90 -6.81
N GLN A 54 -20.82 -12.29 -7.10
CA GLN A 54 -19.58 -11.76 -6.53
C GLN A 54 -19.40 -10.26 -6.73
N ARG A 55 -19.77 -9.73 -7.89
CA ARG A 55 -19.71 -8.29 -8.15
C ARG A 55 -20.68 -7.50 -7.30
N THR A 56 -21.89 -8.05 -7.14
CA THR A 56 -22.93 -7.42 -6.32
C THR A 56 -22.54 -7.38 -4.87
N ASP A 57 -21.98 -8.46 -4.33
CA ASP A 57 -21.50 -8.51 -2.95
C ASP A 57 -20.33 -7.57 -2.71
N MET A 58 -19.39 -7.45 -3.65
CA MET A 58 -18.31 -6.48 -3.61
C MET A 58 -18.86 -5.04 -3.63
N ILE A 59 -19.80 -4.75 -4.52
CA ILE A 59 -20.43 -3.42 -4.61
C ILE A 59 -21.13 -3.10 -3.29
N LYS A 60 -21.90 -4.02 -2.76
CA LYS A 60 -22.60 -3.89 -1.47
C LYS A 60 -21.61 -3.66 -0.32
N THR A 61 -20.53 -4.43 -0.26
CA THR A 61 -19.48 -4.26 0.75
C THR A 61 -18.87 -2.85 0.70
N VAL A 62 -18.48 -2.38 -0.49
CA VAL A 62 -17.95 -1.03 -0.67
C VAL A 62 -18.98 0.03 -0.25
N GLN A 63 -20.24 -0.13 -0.63
CA GLN A 63 -21.32 0.77 -0.22
C GLN A 63 -21.47 0.82 1.30
N GLN A 64 -21.42 -0.33 1.98
CA GLN A 64 -21.53 -0.42 3.43
C GLN A 64 -20.35 0.25 4.14
N ILE A 65 -19.13 0.04 3.67
CA ILE A 65 -17.94 0.70 4.23
C ILE A 65 -18.01 2.21 4.01
N LYS A 66 -18.37 2.66 2.82
CA LYS A 66 -18.54 4.09 2.50
C LYS A 66 -19.69 4.74 3.29
N ALA A 67 -20.74 4.01 3.62
CA ALA A 67 -21.81 4.50 4.50
C ALA A 67 -21.33 4.70 5.94
N LEU A 68 -20.39 3.88 6.42
CA LEU A 68 -19.77 4.05 7.74
C LEU A 68 -18.77 5.21 7.76
N ASN A 69 -17.97 5.35 6.71
CA ASN A 69 -17.01 6.44 6.55
C ASN A 69 -16.80 6.77 5.05
N PRO A 70 -17.41 7.82 4.52
CA PRO A 70 -17.26 8.20 3.12
C PRO A 70 -15.83 8.63 2.74
N ASN A 71 -15.01 8.98 3.72
CA ASN A 71 -13.63 9.43 3.50
C ASN A 71 -12.63 8.28 3.37
N THR A 72 -12.97 7.05 3.80
CA THR A 72 -12.11 5.88 3.58
C THR A 72 -11.96 5.64 2.08
N ARG A 73 -10.75 5.78 1.55
CA ARG A 73 -10.46 5.47 0.15
C ARG A 73 -10.33 3.97 -0.03
N ILE A 74 -11.03 3.42 -1.03
CA ILE A 74 -11.08 1.98 -1.28
C ILE A 74 -10.46 1.68 -2.63
N PHE A 75 -9.42 0.85 -2.61
CA PHE A 75 -8.73 0.34 -3.79
C PHE A 75 -8.96 -1.16 -3.92
N LEU A 76 -9.10 -1.63 -5.16
CA LEU A 76 -9.22 -3.05 -5.44
C LEU A 76 -7.89 -3.63 -5.91
N TYR A 77 -7.51 -4.74 -5.30
CA TYR A 77 -6.29 -5.48 -5.64
C TYR A 77 -6.43 -6.18 -6.98
N VAL A 78 -5.50 -5.95 -7.87
CA VAL A 78 -5.34 -6.67 -9.14
C VAL A 78 -3.86 -6.99 -9.37
N ILE A 79 -3.58 -8.00 -10.21
CA ILE A 79 -2.23 -8.38 -10.60
C ILE A 79 -2.18 -8.57 -12.11
N ALA A 80 -1.26 -7.87 -12.77
CA ALA A 80 -1.06 -7.94 -14.22
C ALA A 80 0.17 -8.75 -14.61
N GLU A 81 1.10 -8.94 -13.66
CA GLU A 81 2.39 -9.60 -13.88
C GLU A 81 2.25 -11.11 -14.05
N SER A 82 1.30 -11.74 -13.36
CA SER A 82 1.16 -13.18 -13.37
C SER A 82 -0.29 -13.60 -13.21
N LEU A 83 -0.59 -14.83 -13.60
CA LEU A 83 -1.89 -15.43 -13.47
C LEU A 83 -1.74 -16.89 -13.05
N LYS A 84 -2.60 -17.33 -12.15
CA LYS A 84 -2.68 -18.73 -11.76
C LYS A 84 -3.24 -19.58 -12.91
N LYS A 85 -2.73 -20.81 -13.09
CA LYS A 85 -3.23 -21.75 -14.10
C LYS A 85 -3.35 -23.15 -13.50
N PRO A 86 -4.55 -23.78 -13.44
CA PRO A 86 -5.80 -23.16 -13.90
C PRO A 86 -6.26 -22.02 -12.98
N VAL A 87 -6.90 -21.02 -13.57
CA VAL A 87 -7.58 -19.99 -12.79
C VAL A 87 -8.82 -20.57 -12.09
N SER A 88 -9.36 -19.81 -11.14
CA SER A 88 -10.67 -20.15 -10.59
C SER A 88 -11.73 -20.19 -11.70
N PRO A 89 -12.70 -21.13 -11.62
CA PRO A 89 -13.78 -21.23 -12.62
C PRO A 89 -14.52 -19.93 -12.93
N ALA A 90 -14.58 -19.02 -11.97
CA ALA A 90 -15.16 -17.70 -12.17
C ALA A 90 -14.36 -16.77 -13.10
N TRP A 91 -13.14 -17.15 -13.46
CA TRP A 91 -12.24 -16.42 -14.39
C TRP A 91 -11.85 -17.28 -15.60
N ALA A 92 -12.61 -18.34 -15.88
CA ALA A 92 -12.30 -19.24 -16.98
C ALA A 92 -12.28 -18.54 -18.35
N ASP A 93 -13.10 -17.53 -18.54
CA ASP A 93 -13.13 -16.67 -19.72
C ASP A 93 -11.81 -15.87 -19.87
N LEU A 94 -11.24 -15.39 -18.77
CA LEU A 94 -9.95 -14.73 -18.74
C LEU A 94 -8.82 -15.68 -19.17
N GLU A 95 -8.76 -16.88 -18.55
CA GLU A 95 -7.75 -17.90 -18.92
C GLU A 95 -7.88 -18.31 -20.39
N GLN A 96 -9.10 -18.56 -20.85
CA GLN A 96 -9.38 -18.90 -22.24
C GLN A 96 -8.87 -17.80 -23.20
N LYS A 97 -9.14 -16.53 -22.88
CA LYS A 97 -8.66 -15.40 -23.68
C LYS A 97 -7.14 -15.35 -23.71
N VAL A 98 -6.50 -15.51 -22.55
CA VAL A 98 -5.03 -15.50 -22.42
C VAL A 98 -4.39 -16.61 -23.23
N ASP A 99 -4.94 -17.84 -23.16
CA ASP A 99 -4.45 -19.01 -23.90
C ASP A 99 -4.60 -18.82 -25.42
N GLN A 100 -5.76 -18.39 -25.86
CA GLN A 100 -6.05 -18.13 -27.29
C GLN A 100 -5.11 -17.09 -27.88
N GLN A 101 -4.80 -16.03 -27.13
CA GLN A 101 -3.95 -14.96 -27.57
C GLN A 101 -2.47 -15.21 -27.30
N LYS A 102 -2.10 -16.30 -26.60
CA LYS A 102 -0.73 -16.64 -26.23
C LYS A 102 -0.03 -15.49 -25.47
N TRP A 103 -0.71 -14.90 -24.51
CA TRP A 103 -0.21 -13.76 -23.75
C TRP A 103 0.70 -14.12 -22.58
N TRP A 104 0.89 -15.41 -22.32
CA TRP A 104 1.88 -15.89 -21.36
C TRP A 104 3.31 -15.52 -21.77
N LEU A 105 4.19 -15.38 -20.80
CA LEU A 105 5.63 -15.41 -21.06
C LEU A 105 6.08 -16.87 -21.26
N TYR A 106 6.81 -17.12 -22.31
CA TYR A 106 7.35 -18.43 -22.66
C TYR A 106 8.86 -18.48 -22.43
N GLN A 107 9.40 -19.68 -22.19
CA GLN A 107 10.85 -19.89 -22.17
C GLN A 107 11.45 -19.78 -23.55
N THR A 108 10.68 -20.13 -24.59
CA THR A 108 11.04 -19.93 -26.00
C THR A 108 9.77 -19.50 -26.76
N GLY A 109 9.91 -18.74 -27.84
CA GLY A 109 8.87 -17.95 -28.52
C GLY A 109 7.46 -18.51 -28.63
N SER A 110 7.28 -19.74 -29.07
CA SER A 110 5.98 -20.42 -29.11
C SER A 110 6.01 -21.79 -28.47
N GLY A 111 7.06 -22.09 -27.74
CA GLY A 111 7.22 -23.37 -27.05
C GLY A 111 6.14 -23.60 -25.99
N PRO A 112 5.86 -24.85 -25.62
CA PRO A 112 4.84 -25.20 -24.66
C PRO A 112 5.19 -24.81 -23.21
N SER A 113 6.45 -24.44 -22.94
CA SER A 113 6.92 -24.16 -21.57
C SER A 113 6.63 -22.72 -21.15
N LEU A 114 5.69 -22.57 -20.23
CA LEU A 114 5.39 -21.28 -19.60
C LEU A 114 6.43 -20.95 -18.52
N VAL A 115 6.71 -19.68 -18.34
CA VAL A 115 7.61 -19.21 -17.27
C VAL A 115 6.87 -19.15 -15.95
N LEU A 116 7.35 -19.89 -14.94
CA LEU A 116 6.80 -19.85 -13.58
C LEU A 116 7.14 -18.53 -12.91
N SER A 117 6.16 -17.99 -12.19
CA SER A 117 6.35 -16.84 -11.31
C SER A 117 7.11 -17.22 -10.03
N ASP A 118 7.60 -16.22 -9.28
CA ASP A 118 8.17 -16.40 -7.94
C ASP A 118 7.11 -16.78 -6.88
N PHE A 119 5.83 -16.64 -7.20
CA PHE A 119 4.73 -16.66 -6.24
C PHE A 119 3.94 -17.97 -6.18
N GLY A 120 4.41 -19.02 -6.80
CA GLY A 120 3.82 -20.35 -6.66
C GLY A 120 4.06 -21.26 -7.87
N ASN A 121 3.88 -22.57 -7.65
CA ASN A 121 4.14 -23.59 -8.65
C ASN A 121 3.06 -23.66 -9.75
N ASP A 122 1.95 -22.99 -9.56
CA ASP A 122 0.80 -22.93 -10.49
C ASP A 122 0.52 -21.51 -10.99
N THR A 123 1.45 -20.59 -10.77
CA THR A 123 1.34 -19.19 -11.19
C THR A 123 2.38 -18.88 -12.25
N TYR A 124 1.95 -18.37 -13.39
CA TYR A 124 2.80 -18.14 -14.56
C TYR A 124 2.83 -16.67 -14.93
N VAL A 125 3.99 -16.25 -15.43
CA VAL A 125 4.26 -14.85 -15.81
C VAL A 125 3.55 -14.50 -17.10
N MET A 126 3.02 -13.29 -17.16
CA MET A 126 2.40 -12.69 -18.32
C MET A 126 3.40 -11.85 -19.09
N ASN A 127 3.35 -11.89 -20.41
CA ASN A 127 4.16 -10.97 -21.23
C ASN A 127 3.47 -9.59 -21.27
N VAL A 128 3.92 -8.70 -20.38
CA VAL A 128 3.38 -7.33 -20.29
C VAL A 128 3.97 -6.37 -21.33
N THR A 129 4.95 -6.81 -22.13
CA THR A 129 5.66 -5.96 -23.08
C THR A 129 4.85 -5.68 -24.35
N SER A 130 5.30 -4.73 -25.15
CA SER A 130 4.76 -4.44 -26.49
C SER A 130 5.01 -5.56 -27.52
N TYR A 131 5.75 -6.59 -27.16
CA TYR A 131 6.00 -7.78 -28.01
C TYR A 131 4.98 -8.91 -27.78
N ALA A 132 4.15 -8.82 -26.74
CA ALA A 132 3.02 -9.74 -26.60
C ALA A 132 2.15 -9.69 -27.88
N PRO A 133 1.61 -10.82 -28.36
CA PRO A 133 0.75 -10.82 -29.54
C PRO A 133 -0.45 -9.88 -29.38
N THR A 134 -0.90 -9.30 -30.49
CA THR A 134 -2.16 -8.56 -30.52
C THR A 134 -3.33 -9.51 -30.78
N ASP A 135 -4.47 -9.20 -30.17
CA ASP A 135 -5.74 -9.83 -30.56
C ASP A 135 -6.29 -9.25 -31.86
N SER A 136 -7.46 -9.70 -32.28
CA SER A 136 -8.13 -9.22 -33.50
C SER A 136 -8.43 -7.71 -33.52
N ASN A 137 -8.41 -7.07 -32.36
CA ASN A 137 -8.60 -5.62 -32.23
C ASN A 137 -7.27 -4.84 -32.11
N GLY A 138 -6.14 -5.49 -32.29
CA GLY A 138 -4.82 -4.89 -32.17
C GLY A 138 -4.37 -4.64 -30.70
N VAL A 139 -5.03 -5.27 -29.71
CA VAL A 139 -4.80 -5.04 -28.29
C VAL A 139 -3.91 -6.15 -27.71
N ARG A 140 -3.03 -5.82 -26.78
CA ARG A 140 -2.11 -6.74 -26.08
C ARG A 140 -2.55 -6.94 -24.64
N TRP A 141 -1.96 -7.93 -23.97
CA TRP A 141 -2.29 -8.29 -22.60
C TRP A 141 -2.38 -7.09 -21.65
N ASN A 142 -1.34 -6.29 -21.56
CA ASN A 142 -1.25 -5.18 -20.62
C ASN A 142 -2.40 -4.16 -20.81
N THR A 143 -2.67 -3.74 -22.03
CA THR A 143 -3.71 -2.76 -22.33
C THR A 143 -5.12 -3.38 -22.31
N TRP A 144 -5.24 -4.64 -22.73
CA TRP A 144 -6.48 -5.40 -22.60
C TRP A 144 -6.87 -5.60 -21.13
N PHE A 145 -5.92 -6.02 -20.29
CA PHE A 145 -6.19 -6.26 -18.86
C PHE A 145 -6.56 -4.97 -18.14
N ALA A 146 -5.90 -3.85 -18.44
CA ALA A 146 -6.28 -2.54 -17.92
C ALA A 146 -7.75 -2.19 -18.24
N LYS A 147 -8.17 -2.44 -19.48
CA LYS A 147 -9.57 -2.24 -19.89
C LYS A 147 -10.51 -3.24 -19.20
N TYR A 148 -10.13 -4.50 -19.13
CA TYR A 148 -10.90 -5.57 -18.50
C TYR A 148 -11.23 -5.24 -17.04
N VAL A 149 -10.21 -4.92 -16.22
CA VAL A 149 -10.45 -4.62 -14.80
C VAL A 149 -11.27 -3.33 -14.62
N SER A 150 -11.13 -2.37 -15.52
CA SER A 150 -11.94 -1.15 -15.51
C SER A 150 -13.41 -1.44 -15.78
N ASP A 151 -13.69 -2.26 -16.80
CA ASP A 151 -15.05 -2.59 -17.22
C ASP A 151 -15.73 -3.52 -16.22
N GLU A 152 -15.00 -4.53 -15.73
CA GLU A 152 -15.56 -5.57 -14.88
C GLU A 152 -15.73 -5.14 -13.42
N PHE A 153 -14.86 -4.27 -12.91
CA PHE A 153 -14.85 -3.96 -11.48
C PHE A 153 -15.08 -2.48 -11.16
N ALA A 154 -14.52 -1.55 -11.93
CA ALA A 154 -14.63 -0.13 -11.60
C ALA A 154 -15.93 0.49 -12.08
N LYS A 155 -16.36 0.24 -13.33
CA LYS A 155 -17.60 0.79 -13.86
C LYS A 155 -18.86 0.36 -13.10
N PRO A 156 -18.99 -0.93 -12.72
CA PRO A 156 -20.12 -1.37 -11.90
C PRO A 156 -20.07 -0.84 -10.45
N ASN A 157 -18.88 -0.44 -9.98
CA ASN A 157 -18.68 0.03 -8.61
C ASN A 157 -18.04 1.42 -8.57
N PRO A 158 -18.79 2.49 -8.86
CA PRO A 158 -18.26 3.85 -8.95
C PRO A 158 -17.71 4.41 -7.63
N LEU A 159 -18.00 3.77 -6.49
CA LEU A 159 -17.55 4.19 -5.17
C LEU A 159 -16.12 3.77 -4.85
N ILE A 160 -15.47 2.87 -5.62
CA ILE A 160 -14.04 2.62 -5.45
C ILE A 160 -13.23 3.84 -5.88
N ASP A 161 -12.08 4.02 -5.25
CA ASP A 161 -11.20 5.16 -5.52
C ASP A 161 -10.12 4.83 -6.56
N GLY A 162 -9.93 3.55 -6.87
CA GLY A 162 -8.99 3.07 -7.88
C GLY A 162 -8.58 1.63 -7.73
N PHE A 163 -7.44 1.28 -8.34
CA PHE A 163 -6.83 -0.03 -8.21
C PHE A 163 -5.48 0.02 -7.52
N PHE A 164 -5.19 -1.04 -6.78
CA PHE A 164 -3.84 -1.43 -6.39
C PHE A 164 -3.39 -2.55 -7.31
N THR A 165 -2.33 -2.30 -8.08
CA THR A 165 -1.72 -3.30 -8.95
C THR A 165 -0.52 -3.91 -8.25
N ASP A 166 -0.58 -5.21 -7.99
CA ASP A 166 0.51 -5.93 -7.35
C ASP A 166 1.64 -6.27 -8.33
N ASN A 167 2.83 -6.56 -7.80
CA ASN A 167 4.02 -6.97 -8.54
C ASN A 167 4.44 -6.02 -9.68
N VAL A 168 4.31 -4.70 -9.44
CA VAL A 168 4.78 -3.69 -10.40
C VAL A 168 6.23 -3.36 -10.07
N PHE A 169 7.13 -4.21 -10.51
CA PHE A 169 8.56 -4.06 -10.27
C PHE A 169 9.19 -3.04 -11.23
N TRP A 170 10.38 -2.55 -10.89
CA TRP A 170 11.15 -1.71 -11.81
C TRP A 170 11.88 -2.51 -12.90
N LYS A 171 11.96 -3.85 -12.74
CA LYS A 171 12.48 -4.80 -13.73
C LYS A 171 11.72 -6.13 -13.64
N PRO A 172 11.70 -6.93 -14.70
CA PRO A 172 11.14 -8.27 -14.60
C PRO A 172 11.93 -9.13 -13.60
N ARG A 173 11.28 -10.14 -13.05
CA ARG A 173 11.88 -11.07 -12.06
C ARG A 173 12.24 -12.42 -12.66
N ARG A 174 11.91 -12.66 -13.92
CA ARG A 174 12.15 -13.92 -14.62
C ARG A 174 12.77 -13.68 -15.99
N ASP A 175 13.68 -14.56 -16.36
CA ASP A 175 14.14 -14.70 -17.73
C ASP A 175 13.03 -15.36 -18.56
N GLY A 176 12.95 -15.05 -19.83
CA GLY A 176 11.96 -15.58 -20.76
C GLY A 176 12.09 -14.93 -22.14
N ASP A 177 11.33 -15.41 -23.08
CA ASP A 177 11.28 -14.82 -24.43
C ASP A 177 10.36 -13.60 -24.46
N TRP A 178 10.86 -12.48 -23.95
CA TRP A 178 10.11 -11.24 -23.78
C TRP A 178 9.77 -10.55 -25.10
N ASN A 179 10.69 -10.67 -26.10
CA ASN A 179 10.52 -10.04 -27.42
C ASN A 179 9.94 -10.99 -28.47
N ARG A 180 9.74 -12.27 -28.13
CA ARG A 180 9.15 -13.30 -28.99
C ARG A 180 10.02 -13.68 -30.22
N ASP A 181 11.34 -13.60 -30.09
CA ASP A 181 12.29 -13.99 -31.14
C ASP A 181 12.74 -15.47 -31.10
N GLY A 182 12.24 -16.22 -30.10
CA GLY A 182 12.58 -17.63 -29.90
C GLY A 182 13.81 -17.83 -29.01
N LYS A 183 14.34 -16.78 -28.38
CA LYS A 183 15.47 -16.86 -27.46
C LYS A 183 15.07 -16.40 -26.07
N ILE A 184 15.83 -16.85 -25.08
CA ILE A 184 15.62 -16.40 -23.69
C ILE A 184 16.31 -15.05 -23.48
N ASP A 185 15.54 -14.05 -23.11
CA ASP A 185 16.03 -12.75 -22.70
C ASP A 185 16.26 -12.72 -21.19
N SER A 186 17.37 -12.12 -20.75
CA SER A 186 17.69 -12.00 -19.34
C SER A 186 16.93 -10.84 -18.68
N GLN A 187 16.35 -11.09 -17.50
CA GLN A 187 15.75 -10.08 -16.64
C GLN A 187 16.74 -8.96 -16.22
N ASN A 188 18.05 -9.22 -16.35
CA ASN A 188 19.10 -8.27 -16.03
C ASN A 188 19.54 -7.44 -17.24
N ASP A 189 19.05 -7.74 -18.45
CA ASP A 189 19.27 -6.91 -19.63
C ASP A 189 18.49 -5.60 -19.51
N LYS A 190 19.18 -4.47 -19.70
CA LYS A 190 18.59 -3.14 -19.59
C LYS A 190 17.50 -2.88 -20.64
N THR A 191 17.63 -3.48 -21.81
CA THR A 191 16.66 -3.37 -22.90
C THR A 191 15.36 -4.07 -22.49
N VAL A 192 15.46 -5.29 -21.96
CA VAL A 192 14.31 -6.07 -21.45
C VAL A 192 13.62 -5.33 -20.31
N GLN A 193 14.40 -4.77 -19.39
CA GLN A 193 13.87 -3.95 -18.29
C GLN A 193 13.09 -2.74 -18.83
N THR A 194 13.57 -2.09 -19.88
CA THR A 194 12.88 -0.96 -20.50
C THR A 194 11.57 -1.41 -21.18
N TRP A 195 11.57 -2.53 -21.90
CA TRP A 195 10.33 -3.08 -22.49
C TRP A 195 9.28 -3.40 -21.42
N TYR A 196 9.72 -4.00 -20.33
CA TYR A 196 8.85 -4.33 -19.20
C TYR A 196 8.21 -3.07 -18.59
N ARG A 197 9.02 -2.06 -18.29
CA ARG A 197 8.52 -0.79 -17.72
C ARG A 197 7.63 -0.04 -18.68
N GLN A 198 7.95 -0.03 -19.99
CA GLN A 198 7.08 0.57 -21.01
C GLN A 198 5.72 -0.13 -21.06
N GLY A 199 5.70 -1.45 -20.92
CA GLY A 199 4.46 -2.22 -20.85
C GLY A 199 3.55 -1.79 -19.70
N TYR A 200 4.12 -1.51 -18.53
CA TYR A 200 3.35 -0.94 -17.41
C TYR A 200 2.96 0.52 -17.63
N ALA A 201 3.77 1.32 -18.31
CA ALA A 201 3.37 2.68 -18.68
C ALA A 201 2.12 2.66 -19.57
N ASP A 202 2.07 1.77 -20.56
CA ASP A 202 0.89 1.59 -21.41
C ASP A 202 -0.33 1.08 -20.63
N TYR A 203 -0.14 0.15 -19.70
CA TYR A 203 -1.18 -0.33 -18.76
C TYR A 203 -1.79 0.83 -17.97
N TYR A 204 -0.97 1.64 -17.29
CA TYR A 204 -1.47 2.75 -16.49
C TYR A 204 -2.08 3.87 -17.34
N LYS A 205 -1.59 4.09 -18.55
CA LYS A 205 -2.19 5.03 -19.50
C LYS A 205 -3.64 4.63 -19.82
N VAL A 206 -3.87 3.35 -20.11
CA VAL A 206 -5.21 2.82 -20.41
C VAL A 206 -6.11 2.86 -19.16
N LEU A 207 -5.60 2.52 -17.98
CA LEU A 207 -6.35 2.67 -16.73
C LEU A 207 -6.83 4.10 -16.52
N LYS A 208 -5.94 5.09 -16.69
CA LYS A 208 -6.28 6.50 -16.55
C LYS A 208 -7.32 6.96 -17.57
N GLN A 209 -7.24 6.49 -18.80
CA GLN A 209 -8.21 6.80 -19.86
C GLN A 209 -9.60 6.23 -19.55
N ASN A 210 -9.65 4.98 -19.07
CA ASN A 210 -10.93 4.30 -18.77
C ASN A 210 -11.55 4.73 -17.44
N MET A 211 -10.75 5.28 -16.54
CA MET A 211 -11.16 5.68 -15.18
C MET A 211 -10.68 7.10 -14.85
N PRO A 212 -11.16 8.12 -15.56
CA PRO A 212 -10.75 9.49 -15.29
C PRO A 212 -11.10 9.89 -13.86
N GLY A 213 -10.16 10.53 -13.17
CA GLY A 213 -10.31 10.94 -11.77
C GLY A 213 -10.09 9.85 -10.73
N LYS A 214 -9.91 8.58 -11.11
CA LYS A 214 -9.53 7.51 -10.18
C LYS A 214 -8.02 7.45 -10.00
N MET A 215 -7.58 7.09 -8.79
CA MET A 215 -6.17 6.97 -8.41
C MET A 215 -5.64 5.56 -8.69
N GLN A 216 -4.32 5.44 -8.82
CA GLN A 216 -3.64 4.16 -8.98
C GLN A 216 -2.59 4.00 -7.89
N ILE A 217 -2.52 2.82 -7.31
CA ILE A 217 -1.48 2.42 -6.34
C ILE A 217 -0.77 1.18 -6.89
N ALA A 218 0.54 1.07 -6.68
CA ALA A 218 1.34 -0.08 -7.10
C ALA A 218 1.98 -0.80 -5.91
N ASN A 219 2.35 -2.08 -6.06
CA ASN A 219 3.37 -2.64 -5.18
C ASN A 219 4.73 -2.07 -5.61
N ALA A 220 5.25 -1.16 -4.80
CA ALA A 220 6.45 -0.38 -5.07
C ALA A 220 7.64 -0.79 -4.17
N ALA A 221 7.64 -2.03 -3.68
CA ALA A 221 8.58 -2.51 -2.67
C ALA A 221 10.05 -2.34 -3.08
N ASP A 222 10.37 -2.53 -4.36
CA ASP A 222 11.73 -2.47 -4.90
C ASP A 222 12.11 -1.13 -5.56
N TRP A 223 11.16 -0.20 -5.73
CA TRP A 223 11.44 1.10 -6.40
C TRP A 223 12.47 1.95 -5.66
N GLY A 224 12.52 1.82 -4.34
CA GLY A 224 13.51 2.50 -3.50
C GLY A 224 14.91 1.89 -3.55
N ASP A 225 15.11 0.75 -4.22
CA ASP A 225 16.43 0.13 -4.36
C ASP A 225 17.43 1.13 -4.94
N PRO A 226 18.67 1.23 -4.40
CA PRO A 226 19.71 2.10 -4.98
C PRO A 226 19.97 1.83 -6.46
N ALA A 227 19.88 0.57 -6.90
CA ALA A 227 20.04 0.17 -8.29
C ALA A 227 18.82 0.41 -9.18
N ALA A 228 17.66 0.68 -8.57
CA ALA A 228 16.43 0.91 -9.34
C ALA A 228 16.52 2.21 -10.14
N VAL A 229 16.20 2.12 -11.43
CA VAL A 229 15.99 3.28 -12.29
C VAL A 229 14.54 3.77 -12.12
N ALA A 230 14.31 5.06 -12.38
CA ALA A 230 12.97 5.61 -12.37
C ALA A 230 12.13 4.93 -13.46
N PRO A 231 10.97 4.35 -13.11
CA PRO A 231 10.16 3.66 -14.09
C PRO A 231 9.48 4.62 -15.06
N GLU A 232 9.21 4.18 -16.28
CA GLU A 232 8.53 4.93 -17.33
C GLU A 232 7.10 5.34 -16.94
N TYR A 233 6.53 4.69 -15.94
CA TYR A 233 5.24 5.03 -15.33
C TYR A 233 5.36 5.92 -14.07
N GLN A 234 6.54 6.46 -13.78
CA GLN A 234 6.71 7.46 -12.71
C GLN A 234 5.74 8.64 -12.94
N GLY A 235 5.05 9.07 -11.87
CA GLY A 235 4.04 10.12 -11.97
C GLY A 235 2.71 9.68 -12.62
N MET A 236 2.59 8.44 -13.06
CA MET A 236 1.30 7.86 -13.45
C MET A 236 0.57 7.19 -12.29
N VAL A 237 1.29 6.88 -11.20
CA VAL A 237 0.80 6.18 -10.01
C VAL A 237 0.75 7.17 -8.86
N ASN A 238 -0.37 7.18 -8.13
CA ASN A 238 -0.56 8.09 -6.98
C ASN A 238 0.09 7.56 -5.70
N GLY A 239 0.36 6.27 -5.62
CA GLY A 239 0.92 5.69 -4.42
C GLY A 239 1.50 4.30 -4.63
N GLY A 240 2.02 3.75 -3.55
CA GLY A 240 2.53 2.39 -3.57
C GLY A 240 2.69 1.80 -2.20
N VAL A 241 2.51 0.50 -2.14
CA VAL A 241 2.83 -0.30 -0.96
C VAL A 241 4.31 -0.61 -1.00
N MET A 242 5.04 -0.17 0.02
CA MET A 242 6.44 -0.54 0.24
C MET A 242 6.47 -1.80 1.11
N GLU A 243 6.06 -2.90 0.52
CA GLU A 243 5.95 -4.18 1.21
C GLU A 243 7.28 -4.58 1.83
N GLY A 244 7.24 -4.97 3.11
CA GLY A 244 8.44 -5.41 3.81
C GLY A 244 9.51 -4.34 4.04
N ILE A 245 9.17 -3.05 4.00
CA ILE A 245 10.10 -2.00 4.35
C ILE A 245 10.62 -2.16 5.77
N LEU A 246 9.77 -2.66 6.67
CA LEU A 246 10.11 -2.97 8.06
C LEU A 246 9.47 -4.28 8.51
N GLY A 247 10.21 -5.08 9.30
CA GLY A 247 9.72 -6.24 10.02
C GLY A 247 9.88 -7.58 9.30
N LYS A 248 9.94 -7.63 7.99
CA LYS A 248 10.25 -8.87 7.23
C LYS A 248 11.74 -9.24 7.36
N SER A 249 12.05 -10.52 7.16
CA SER A 249 13.44 -11.02 7.20
C SER A 249 14.34 -10.34 6.16
N TYR A 250 13.76 -9.96 5.03
CA TYR A 250 14.43 -9.29 3.91
C TYR A 250 14.35 -7.75 3.98
N SER A 251 13.79 -7.17 5.04
CA SER A 251 13.69 -5.71 5.15
C SER A 251 15.06 -5.04 5.19
N VAL A 252 15.15 -3.85 4.60
CA VAL A 252 16.42 -3.10 4.47
C VAL A 252 17.07 -2.83 5.82
N GLU A 253 16.27 -2.51 6.84
CA GLU A 253 16.75 -2.30 8.19
C GLU A 253 17.51 -3.52 8.74
N ARG A 254 17.08 -4.73 8.38
CA ARG A 254 17.67 -5.99 8.89
C ARG A 254 18.84 -6.47 8.07
N THR A 255 18.80 -6.28 6.75
CA THR A 255 19.71 -6.97 5.82
C THR A 255 20.96 -6.17 5.48
N SER A 256 20.90 -4.87 5.29
CA SER A 256 22.05 -4.21 4.66
C SER A 256 22.26 -2.73 4.93
N GLY A 257 21.40 -2.04 5.62
CA GLY A 257 21.58 -0.59 5.64
C GLY A 257 21.05 0.10 6.88
N GLY A 258 20.47 -0.64 7.79
CA GLY A 258 19.88 -0.08 8.99
C GLY A 258 18.74 0.91 8.68
N TRP A 259 18.39 1.69 9.67
CA TRP A 259 17.29 2.64 9.60
C TRP A 259 17.49 3.73 8.54
N GLN A 260 18.74 4.22 8.37
CA GLN A 260 19.04 5.27 7.40
C GLN A 260 18.73 4.84 5.96
N ALA A 261 19.16 3.63 5.58
CA ALA A 261 18.88 3.10 4.25
C ALA A 261 17.40 2.80 4.05
N MET A 262 16.71 2.32 5.09
CA MET A 262 15.26 2.13 5.07
C MET A 262 14.54 3.45 4.79
N MET A 263 14.86 4.52 5.49
CA MET A 263 14.25 5.83 5.28
C MET A 263 14.64 6.45 3.94
N ALA A 264 15.85 6.21 3.45
CA ALA A 264 16.26 6.64 2.10
C ALA A 264 15.41 5.95 1.02
N ARG A 265 15.18 4.63 1.13
CA ARG A 265 14.29 3.89 0.22
C ARG A 265 12.86 4.43 0.29
N TYR A 266 12.34 4.62 1.49
CA TYR A 266 11.01 5.18 1.71
C TYR A 266 10.84 6.51 0.97
N ARG A 267 11.75 7.45 1.19
CA ARG A 267 11.70 8.79 0.57
C ARG A 267 11.90 8.74 -0.94
N LYS A 268 12.82 7.91 -1.44
CA LYS A 268 13.03 7.72 -2.88
C LYS A 268 11.75 7.25 -3.55
N THR A 269 11.07 6.27 -2.95
CA THR A 269 9.79 5.75 -3.47
C THR A 269 8.70 6.80 -3.40
N MET A 270 8.55 7.52 -2.27
CA MET A 270 7.57 8.61 -2.13
C MET A 270 7.74 9.73 -3.17
N ALA A 271 8.98 10.01 -3.59
CA ALA A 271 9.26 11.01 -4.61
C ALA A 271 8.72 10.63 -6.01
N MET A 272 8.52 9.34 -6.29
CA MET A 272 8.06 8.84 -7.58
C MET A 272 6.54 8.94 -7.78
N PHE A 273 5.77 9.20 -6.73
CA PHE A 273 4.31 9.22 -6.80
C PHE A 273 3.76 10.57 -7.24
N ALA A 274 2.69 10.53 -8.04
CA ALA A 274 1.88 11.70 -8.38
C ALA A 274 1.00 12.14 -7.18
N ALA A 275 0.65 13.40 -7.14
CA ALA A 275 -0.32 13.91 -6.16
C ALA A 275 -1.76 13.44 -6.48
N PRO A 276 -2.61 13.20 -5.47
CA PRO A 276 -2.26 13.12 -4.06
C PRO A 276 -1.45 11.85 -3.77
N LYS A 277 -0.38 11.98 -2.95
CA LYS A 277 0.53 10.86 -2.68
C LYS A 277 -0.05 9.90 -1.64
N LEU A 278 -0.12 8.62 -2.01
CA LEU A 278 -0.65 7.52 -1.19
C LEU A 278 0.43 6.44 -0.99
N GLY A 279 1.59 6.83 -0.49
CA GLY A 279 2.65 5.86 -0.21
C GLY A 279 2.45 5.17 1.13
N PHE A 280 2.51 3.85 1.16
CA PHE A 280 2.34 3.03 2.36
C PHE A 280 3.70 2.61 2.92
N PHE A 281 3.96 3.02 4.15
CA PHE A 281 5.01 2.45 4.97
C PHE A 281 4.47 1.16 5.60
N ASN A 282 4.77 0.01 4.99
CA ASN A 282 4.19 -1.26 5.42
C ASN A 282 5.11 -1.99 6.40
N GLN A 283 4.67 -2.13 7.63
CA GLN A 283 5.34 -2.91 8.67
C GLN A 283 4.66 -4.25 8.89
N SER A 284 5.47 -5.32 8.97
CA SER A 284 5.00 -6.63 9.40
C SER A 284 5.58 -6.97 10.78
N GLY A 285 4.78 -7.62 11.64
CA GLY A 285 5.26 -7.99 12.97
C GLY A 285 4.21 -8.70 13.84
N SER A 286 4.56 -8.90 15.11
CA SER A 286 3.60 -9.32 16.11
C SER A 286 2.79 -8.12 16.62
N PRO A 287 1.47 -8.22 16.75
CA PRO A 287 0.63 -7.14 17.28
C PRO A 287 0.86 -6.86 18.78
N THR A 288 1.69 -7.65 19.45
CA THR A 288 2.10 -7.43 20.84
C THR A 288 3.50 -6.83 20.98
N ASP A 289 4.24 -6.67 19.89
CA ASP A 289 5.53 -5.96 19.88
C ASP A 289 5.30 -4.44 19.70
N TYR A 290 4.82 -3.82 20.78
CA TYR A 290 4.47 -2.40 20.79
C TYR A 290 5.68 -1.48 20.58
N GLN A 291 6.90 -1.89 20.96
CA GLN A 291 8.11 -1.11 20.70
C GLN A 291 8.41 -1.07 19.20
N SER A 292 8.35 -2.21 18.53
CA SER A 292 8.54 -2.27 17.07
C SER A 292 7.44 -1.49 16.33
N LEU A 293 6.18 -1.58 16.79
CA LEU A 293 5.08 -0.80 16.25
C LEU A 293 5.35 0.70 16.32
N ARG A 294 5.68 1.22 17.52
CA ARG A 294 5.97 2.65 17.71
C ARG A 294 7.13 3.11 16.85
N TYR A 295 8.16 2.27 16.73
CA TYR A 295 9.31 2.56 15.87
C TYR A 295 8.92 2.73 14.41
N GLY A 296 8.12 1.82 13.87
CA GLY A 296 7.64 1.89 12.48
C GLY A 296 6.69 3.05 12.24
N LEU A 297 5.69 3.20 13.11
CA LEU A 297 4.72 4.31 12.99
C LEU A 297 5.42 5.67 13.07
N ALA A 298 6.29 5.87 14.07
CA ALA A 298 7.02 7.12 14.19
C ALA A 298 7.99 7.35 13.03
N SER A 299 8.62 6.30 12.47
CA SER A 299 9.42 6.41 11.26
C SER A 299 8.59 6.85 10.04
N CYS A 300 7.39 6.29 9.87
CA CYS A 300 6.44 6.73 8.84
C CYS A 300 6.06 8.21 9.01
N LEU A 301 5.80 8.64 10.24
CA LEU A 301 5.39 10.01 10.58
C LEU A 301 6.48 11.07 10.33
N LEU A 302 7.76 10.68 10.16
CA LEU A 302 8.80 11.61 9.72
C LEU A 302 8.62 12.08 8.27
N ASP A 303 7.67 11.48 7.53
CA ASP A 303 7.29 11.84 6.15
C ASP A 303 5.76 11.81 6.00
N ASP A 304 5.25 11.96 4.78
CA ASP A 304 3.83 12.18 4.48
C ASP A 304 3.03 10.89 4.13
N GLY A 305 3.60 9.71 4.36
CA GLY A 305 2.97 8.44 3.99
C GLY A 305 1.85 7.97 4.91
N TYR A 306 1.32 6.82 4.55
CA TYR A 306 0.30 6.08 5.29
C TYR A 306 0.96 4.89 5.98
N PHE A 307 0.73 4.73 7.27
CA PHE A 307 1.25 3.58 8.00
C PHE A 307 0.30 2.40 7.85
N ALA A 308 0.82 1.24 7.45
CA ALA A 308 0.09 -0.02 7.41
C ALA A 308 0.81 -1.08 8.25
N PHE A 309 0.04 -1.84 9.02
CA PHE A 309 0.56 -2.93 9.85
C PHE A 309 -0.04 -4.27 9.46
N ASP A 310 0.81 -5.27 9.26
CA ASP A 310 0.43 -6.65 9.00
C ASP A 310 0.84 -7.55 10.15
N ASP A 311 -0.14 -8.23 10.75
CA ASP A 311 0.11 -9.31 11.69
C ASP A 311 0.70 -10.52 10.95
N THR A 312 1.94 -10.88 11.24
CA THR A 312 2.63 -12.00 10.59
C THR A 312 1.93 -13.35 10.78
N ALA A 313 1.09 -13.49 11.80
CA ALA A 313 0.32 -14.71 12.04
C ALA A 313 -0.96 -14.78 11.19
N LYS A 314 -1.53 -13.63 10.81
CA LYS A 314 -2.79 -13.53 10.03
C LYS A 314 -2.58 -13.14 8.57
N GLY A 315 -1.38 -12.69 8.21
CA GLY A 315 -1.11 -12.09 6.91
C GLY A 315 -1.97 -10.84 6.68
N TYR A 316 -2.38 -10.63 5.44
CA TYR A 316 -3.16 -9.44 5.02
C TYR A 316 -4.68 -9.56 5.26
N SER A 317 -5.11 -10.26 6.31
CA SER A 317 -6.55 -10.51 6.57
C SER A 317 -7.10 -9.78 7.79
N GLY A 318 -6.25 -9.13 8.59
CA GLY A 318 -6.61 -8.45 9.83
C GLY A 318 -6.53 -6.93 9.76
N VAL A 319 -7.34 -6.27 10.57
CA VAL A 319 -7.15 -4.85 10.92
C VAL A 319 -6.82 -4.81 12.39
N GLU A 320 -5.54 -4.72 12.70
CA GLU A 320 -5.07 -4.51 14.06
C GLU A 320 -5.21 -3.02 14.43
N TRP A 321 -5.52 -2.74 15.69
CA TRP A 321 -5.70 -1.37 16.17
C TRP A 321 -4.86 -1.12 17.41
N PHE A 322 -4.11 -0.03 17.39
CA PHE A 322 -3.18 0.34 18.45
C PHE A 322 -3.56 1.68 19.08
N ASP A 323 -3.22 1.88 20.36
CA ASP A 323 -3.50 3.12 21.06
C ASP A 323 -2.94 4.34 20.32
N GLU A 324 -1.78 4.20 19.68
CA GLU A 324 -1.11 5.25 18.92
C GLU A 324 -1.90 5.68 17.68
N PHE A 325 -2.78 4.81 17.14
CA PHE A 325 -3.62 5.12 15.98
C PHE A 325 -4.75 6.09 16.33
N ASP A 326 -5.14 6.15 17.59
CA ASP A 326 -6.14 7.09 18.09
C ASP A 326 -5.53 8.47 18.42
N ALA A 327 -4.22 8.65 18.32
CA ALA A 327 -3.58 9.93 18.50
C ALA A 327 -4.00 10.93 17.42
N ASP A 328 -4.44 12.12 17.83
CA ASP A 328 -4.76 13.21 16.92
C ASP A 328 -3.59 14.21 16.90
N LEU A 329 -2.69 14.06 15.94
CA LEU A 329 -1.57 14.98 15.76
C LEU A 329 -1.95 16.26 14.99
N GLY A 330 -3.09 16.28 14.28
CA GLY A 330 -3.44 17.38 13.37
C GLY A 330 -2.56 17.35 12.12
N ALA A 331 -2.43 18.48 11.45
CA ALA A 331 -1.57 18.66 10.28
C ALA A 331 -0.08 18.72 10.67
N ALA A 332 0.80 18.36 9.75
CA ALA A 332 2.24 18.55 9.93
C ALA A 332 2.57 20.04 9.85
N THR A 333 3.34 20.56 10.81
CA THR A 333 3.79 21.95 10.87
C THR A 333 5.25 22.12 10.44
N SER A 334 5.94 20.99 10.21
CA SER A 334 7.30 20.97 9.68
C SER A 334 7.38 20.11 8.42
N GLN A 335 8.39 20.38 7.60
CA GLN A 335 8.73 19.51 6.46
C GLN A 335 9.14 18.11 6.94
N PRO A 336 9.12 17.10 6.06
CA PRO A 336 9.68 15.79 6.35
C PRO A 336 11.07 15.86 6.97
N SER A 337 11.27 15.13 8.08
CA SER A 337 12.51 15.17 8.86
C SER A 337 13.62 14.33 8.24
N THR A 338 14.69 14.93 7.78
CA THR A 338 15.82 14.26 7.12
C THR A 338 17.12 14.25 7.94
N SER A 339 17.15 14.98 9.04
CA SER A 339 18.32 15.10 9.92
C SER A 339 17.96 14.84 11.38
N ALA A 340 18.93 14.42 12.16
CA ALA A 340 18.76 14.24 13.59
C ALA A 340 18.48 15.56 14.30
N TRP A 341 17.60 15.53 15.27
CA TRP A 341 17.22 16.66 16.11
C TRP A 341 18.13 16.78 17.36
N GLN A 342 18.18 15.71 18.18
CA GLN A 342 19.04 15.64 19.38
C GLN A 342 19.62 14.24 19.49
N LYS A 343 20.90 14.12 19.83
CA LYS A 343 21.57 12.83 20.16
C LYS A 343 21.27 11.70 19.17
N GLY A 344 21.17 11.99 17.89
CA GLY A 344 20.82 11.00 16.88
C GLY A 344 19.34 10.64 16.81
N VAL A 345 18.48 11.23 17.64
CA VAL A 345 17.01 11.09 17.59
C VAL A 345 16.45 12.05 16.54
N TYR A 346 15.50 11.57 15.73
CA TYR A 346 14.81 12.35 14.71
C TYR A 346 13.46 12.83 15.25
N ARG A 347 12.98 13.98 14.73
CA ARG A 347 11.72 14.59 15.17
C ARG A 347 10.98 15.20 13.99
N ARG A 348 9.65 15.13 14.02
CA ARG A 348 8.75 15.91 13.19
C ARG A 348 7.65 16.54 14.04
N ASP A 349 7.31 17.79 13.71
CA ASP A 349 6.31 18.58 14.42
C ASP A 349 4.98 18.60 13.70
N PHE A 350 3.92 18.56 14.52
CA PHE A 350 2.52 18.64 14.11
C PHE A 350 1.79 19.67 14.97
N GLU A 351 0.60 20.08 14.54
CA GLU A 351 -0.22 21.08 15.27
C GLU A 351 -0.43 20.69 16.73
N LYS A 352 -0.68 19.43 17.01
CA LYS A 352 -1.09 18.95 18.35
C LYS A 352 -0.05 18.05 19.01
N GLY A 353 1.11 17.87 18.42
CA GLY A 353 2.14 16.99 18.98
C GLY A 353 3.40 16.90 18.15
N ILE A 354 4.19 15.88 18.46
CA ILE A 354 5.42 15.52 17.76
C ILE A 354 5.52 14.01 17.61
N ALA A 355 6.22 13.56 16.58
CA ALA A 355 6.72 12.19 16.45
C ALA A 355 8.24 12.22 16.58
N ILE A 356 8.79 11.32 17.39
CA ILE A 356 10.24 11.18 17.59
C ILE A 356 10.65 9.73 17.41
N VAL A 357 11.83 9.52 16.80
CA VAL A 357 12.40 8.20 16.51
C VAL A 357 13.83 8.12 16.97
N ASN A 358 14.15 7.08 17.73
CA ASN A 358 15.52 6.69 18.03
C ASN A 358 15.91 5.50 17.13
N PRO A 359 16.78 5.71 16.13
CA PRO A 359 17.18 4.68 15.19
C PRO A 359 17.88 3.49 15.88
N LYS A 360 17.73 2.30 15.29
CA LYS A 360 18.46 1.11 15.69
C LYS A 360 19.98 1.36 15.65
N GLY A 361 20.68 0.97 16.70
CA GLY A 361 22.12 1.09 16.83
C GLY A 361 22.58 2.40 17.50
N ASN A 362 21.64 3.28 17.88
CA ASN A 362 21.94 4.54 18.57
C ASN A 362 21.98 4.39 20.11
N GLY A 363 21.69 3.19 20.64
CA GLY A 363 21.55 2.94 22.07
C GLY A 363 20.32 3.67 22.68
N ALA A 364 20.18 3.61 23.98
CA ALA A 364 19.11 4.38 24.65
C ALA A 364 19.46 5.86 24.68
N GLN A 365 18.52 6.74 24.33
CA GLN A 365 18.71 8.18 24.28
C GLN A 365 17.69 8.92 25.13
N THR A 366 18.17 9.82 25.96
CA THR A 366 17.31 10.75 26.71
C THR A 366 17.38 12.12 26.06
N VAL A 367 16.22 12.63 25.64
CA VAL A 367 16.05 13.94 25.01
C VAL A 367 15.20 14.86 25.89
N THR A 368 15.50 16.17 25.81
CA THR A 368 14.76 17.22 26.51
C THR A 368 13.82 17.93 25.55
N LEU A 369 12.59 18.14 25.98
CA LEU A 369 11.53 18.81 25.24
C LEU A 369 11.49 20.30 25.63
N GLU A 370 11.01 21.13 24.71
CA GLU A 370 10.90 22.60 24.90
C GLU A 370 9.77 23.03 25.85
N GLY A 371 8.93 22.10 26.30
CA GLY A 371 7.78 22.39 27.16
C GLY A 371 7.12 21.12 27.64
N ASP A 372 5.87 21.27 28.10
CA ASP A 372 5.06 20.17 28.57
C ASP A 372 4.46 19.40 27.39
N PHE A 373 4.75 18.12 27.34
CA PHE A 373 4.13 17.17 26.42
C PHE A 373 3.50 16.03 27.21
N TYR A 374 2.58 15.32 26.58
CA TYR A 374 1.88 14.19 27.18
C TYR A 374 2.15 12.92 26.39
N LEU A 375 2.48 11.86 27.08
CA LEU A 375 2.50 10.51 26.52
C LEU A 375 1.08 10.11 26.07
N ILE A 376 0.98 9.22 25.10
CA ILE A 376 -0.30 8.60 24.74
C ILE A 376 -0.89 7.94 25.99
N LYS A 377 -2.20 8.03 26.16
CA LYS A 377 -2.92 7.32 27.20
C LYS A 377 -3.64 6.12 26.58
N GLY A 378 -3.27 4.92 27.01
CA GLY A 378 -3.82 3.70 26.46
C GLY A 378 -3.71 2.51 27.39
N THR A 379 -4.10 1.35 26.88
CA THR A 379 -4.06 0.07 27.58
C THR A 379 -2.98 -0.87 27.08
N GLN A 380 -2.50 -0.62 25.88
CA GLN A 380 -1.38 -1.34 25.28
C GLN A 380 -0.08 -0.64 25.69
N ALA A 381 0.99 -1.40 25.95
CA ALA A 381 2.24 -0.87 26.48
C ALA A 381 2.05 0.08 27.70
N PRO A 382 1.41 -0.36 28.80
CA PRO A 382 0.96 0.52 29.89
C PRO A 382 2.08 1.24 30.64
N THR A 383 3.33 0.79 30.50
CA THR A 383 4.51 1.47 31.04
C THR A 383 5.00 2.64 30.16
N VAL A 384 4.52 2.73 28.92
CA VAL A 384 4.83 3.79 27.96
C VAL A 384 3.60 4.68 27.74
N ASN A 385 2.44 4.09 27.48
CA ASN A 385 1.18 4.79 27.17
C ASN A 385 0.44 5.22 28.47
N THR A 386 1.16 5.95 29.33
CA THR A 386 0.67 6.32 30.68
C THR A 386 -0.25 7.54 30.70
N GLY A 387 -0.21 8.36 29.66
CA GLY A 387 -0.85 9.69 29.65
C GLY A 387 -0.16 10.74 30.50
N ALA A 388 1.03 10.44 31.04
CA ALA A 388 1.76 11.34 31.92
C ALA A 388 2.30 12.56 31.16
N MET A 389 2.36 13.69 31.84
CA MET A 389 3.08 14.88 31.39
C MET A 389 4.59 14.66 31.52
N VAL A 390 5.34 15.04 30.49
CA VAL A 390 6.79 14.88 30.42
C VAL A 390 7.45 16.10 29.81
N ARG A 391 8.66 16.43 30.28
CA ARG A 391 9.60 17.39 29.68
C ARG A 391 10.90 16.74 29.23
N THR A 392 11.07 15.49 29.58
CA THR A 392 12.20 14.66 29.20
C THR A 392 11.68 13.26 28.96
N VAL A 393 12.15 12.62 27.89
CA VAL A 393 11.79 11.24 27.57
C VAL A 393 13.03 10.43 27.22
N THR A 394 13.01 9.17 27.61
CA THR A 394 14.04 8.20 27.22
C THR A 394 13.47 7.22 26.22
N LEU A 395 14.04 7.20 25.01
CA LEU A 395 13.72 6.20 23.99
C LEU A 395 14.77 5.09 24.08
N LYS A 396 14.32 3.85 24.11
CA LYS A 396 15.19 2.69 23.95
C LYS A 396 15.85 2.71 22.56
N ASP A 397 16.88 1.88 22.38
CA ASP A 397 17.37 1.60 21.03
C ASP A 397 16.24 1.06 20.16
N ARG A 398 16.13 1.52 18.92
CA ARG A 398 15.06 1.10 18.01
C ARG A 398 13.66 1.31 18.57
N ASP A 399 13.31 2.54 18.94
CA ASP A 399 11.99 2.91 19.50
C ASP A 399 11.51 4.24 18.89
N GLY A 400 10.22 4.51 19.05
CA GLY A 400 9.58 5.76 18.64
C GLY A 400 8.49 6.16 19.61
N LEU A 401 8.18 7.44 19.69
CA LEU A 401 7.10 7.96 20.49
C LEU A 401 6.29 9.01 19.73
N ILE A 402 5.00 9.03 20.00
CA ILE A 402 4.11 10.15 19.71
C ILE A 402 3.88 10.87 21.04
N LEU A 403 4.13 12.19 21.05
CA LEU A 403 3.92 13.04 22.21
C LEU A 403 2.93 14.14 21.84
N LEU A 404 1.95 14.40 22.70
CA LEU A 404 0.89 15.37 22.47
C LEU A 404 1.15 16.66 23.25
N ARG A 405 0.83 17.82 22.67
CA ARG A 405 0.99 19.15 23.31
C ARG A 405 -0.08 19.47 24.32
N LYS A 406 -1.19 18.75 24.31
CA LYS A 406 -2.30 18.85 25.29
C LYS A 406 -2.69 17.45 25.74
N THR A 407 -3.35 17.38 26.91
CA THR A 407 -3.89 16.11 27.42
C THR A 407 -4.65 15.37 26.32
N PRO A 408 -4.40 14.07 26.11
CA PRO A 408 -4.99 13.33 25.01
C PRO A 408 -6.52 13.39 25.06
N ALA A 409 -7.14 14.08 24.09
CA ALA A 409 -8.53 13.87 23.76
C ALA A 409 -8.62 12.69 22.80
N LYS A 410 -9.55 11.77 23.07
CA LYS A 410 -9.79 10.63 22.18
C LYS A 410 -10.14 11.15 20.78
N ARG A 411 -9.53 10.57 19.74
CA ARG A 411 -9.87 10.90 18.34
C ARG A 411 -11.39 10.80 18.19
N PRO A 412 -12.10 11.81 17.64
CA PRO A 412 -13.53 11.69 17.38
C PRO A 412 -13.77 10.48 16.48
N ASN A 413 -14.74 9.65 16.84
CA ASN A 413 -15.20 8.61 15.91
C ASN A 413 -15.59 9.27 14.59
N PRO A 414 -15.41 8.61 13.43
CA PRO A 414 -15.98 9.09 12.18
C PRO A 414 -17.47 9.38 12.42
N PRO A 415 -18.03 10.43 11.79
CA PRO A 415 -19.42 10.83 12.01
C PRO A 415 -20.32 9.62 11.88
N GLY A 416 -21.03 9.31 12.95
CA GLY A 416 -21.91 8.16 13.04
C GLY A 416 -22.97 8.24 11.96
N GLY A 417 -23.22 7.09 11.32
CA GLY A 417 -24.23 6.93 10.29
C GLY A 417 -25.60 7.45 10.75
N ILE A 418 -26.31 8.03 9.82
CA ILE A 418 -27.70 8.47 9.94
C ILE A 418 -28.51 7.34 10.56
N THR A 419 -29.16 7.59 11.67
CA THR A 419 -30.13 6.66 12.27
C THR A 419 -31.19 6.35 11.22
N PRO A 420 -31.53 5.08 10.96
CA PRO A 420 -32.63 4.77 10.04
C PRO A 420 -33.90 5.40 10.60
N VAL A 421 -34.51 6.31 9.84
CA VAL A 421 -35.89 6.74 10.10
C VAL A 421 -36.76 5.55 9.79
N SER A 422 -37.37 4.98 10.83
CA SER A 422 -38.41 3.97 10.71
C SER A 422 -39.57 4.55 9.92
N ARG A 423 -39.89 3.92 8.80
CA ARG A 423 -41.21 3.93 8.15
C ARG A 423 -41.71 2.52 8.04
#